data_8473fadc8fcfb2a9cccb9f3d1e409ae2
#
_entry.id   8473fadc8fcfb2a9cccb9f3d1e409ae2
#
_cell.length_a   1.000
_cell.length_b   1.000
_cell.length_c   1.000
_cell.angle_alpha   90.00
_cell.angle_beta   90.00
_cell.angle_gamma   90.00
#
_symmetry.space_group_name_H-M   'P 1'
#
loop_
_entity.id
_entity.type
_entity.pdbx_description
1 polymer ?
#
loop_
_entity_poly.entity_id
_entity_poly.type
_entity_poly.pdbx_seq_one_letter_code
_entity_poly.pdbx_strand_id
1 'polypeptide(L)'
;MFTWLREKISNYIIRYLHKPVWKYESFSVTSPEILETYLEPGDVLLVEGNQRVSSIIKFLTQSTWSHATLYIGDRASHHDGAPLNLIEAEADGGVKAVPLSKYKYYNTRICRPTGLDKGEITQLIDYAISRIGHQYDMKNIIDLGRYLFPYPPVPIFVRRRMLALGSGDPTRAICSTLIAQAFQSINYPILPEITKESIETCQHKYVEREIYHIRHHSLFTPRDFDLSPYFSVVKPTIEKGFNHKAIRWEHQKSSPEKNGAA
;
A
#
# COMPACT_ATOMS: atom_id res chain seq x y z
N MET A 1 25.76 24.20 -12.14
CA MET A 1 26.64 23.26 -11.41
C MET A 1 25.92 22.60 -10.21
N PHE A 2 25.14 23.31 -9.41
CA PHE A 2 24.43 22.75 -8.26
C PHE A 2 23.29 21.76 -8.61
N THR A 3 22.59 21.97 -9.72
CA THR A 3 21.50 21.08 -10.19
C THR A 3 22.01 19.67 -10.55
N TRP A 4 23.11 19.59 -11.29
CA TRP A 4 23.72 18.32 -11.68
C TRP A 4 24.24 17.50 -10.48
N LEU A 5 24.85 18.15 -9.48
CA LEU A 5 25.32 17.46 -8.26
C LEU A 5 24.13 16.93 -7.46
N ARG A 6 23.05 17.70 -7.37
CA ARG A 6 21.81 17.31 -6.71
C ARG A 6 21.16 16.10 -7.41
N GLU A 7 21.12 16.07 -8.74
CA GLU A 7 20.61 14.92 -9.50
C GLU A 7 21.45 13.66 -9.29
N LYS A 8 22.78 13.77 -9.29
CA LYS A 8 23.67 12.63 -9.00
C LYS A 8 23.45 12.08 -7.60
N ILE A 9 23.33 12.95 -6.60
CA ILE A 9 23.07 12.54 -5.21
C ILE A 9 21.70 11.87 -5.12
N SER A 10 20.67 12.44 -5.73
CA SER A 10 19.33 11.85 -5.75
C SER A 10 19.34 10.46 -6.38
N ASN A 11 19.95 10.32 -7.53
CA ASN A 11 20.05 9.03 -8.23
C ASN A 11 20.85 7.98 -7.42
N TYR A 12 21.88 8.40 -6.69
CA TYR A 12 22.62 7.51 -5.79
C TYR A 12 21.75 7.04 -4.62
N ILE A 13 21.02 7.96 -3.97
CA ILE A 13 20.10 7.66 -2.87
C ILE A 13 19.02 6.68 -3.35
N ILE A 14 18.42 6.92 -4.51
CA ILE A 14 17.39 6.06 -5.08
C ILE A 14 17.93 4.65 -5.31
N ARG A 15 19.08 4.53 -5.97
CA ARG A 15 19.73 3.22 -6.18
C ARG A 15 20.04 2.50 -4.88
N TYR A 16 20.42 3.24 -3.83
CA TYR A 16 20.68 2.66 -2.52
C TYR A 16 19.41 2.17 -1.85
N LEU A 17 18.31 2.95 -1.96
CA LEU A 17 17.01 2.65 -1.38
C LEU A 17 16.31 1.45 -2.04
N HIS A 18 16.53 1.26 -3.34
CA HIS A 18 15.94 0.16 -4.10
C HIS A 18 16.71 -1.16 -3.95
N LYS A 19 17.85 -1.17 -3.24
CA LYS A 19 18.56 -2.43 -2.98
C LYS A 19 17.75 -3.32 -2.04
N PRO A 20 17.66 -4.64 -2.34
CA PRO A 20 17.00 -5.59 -1.44
C PRO A 20 17.72 -5.67 -0.10
N VAL A 21 16.98 -5.96 0.95
CA VAL A 21 17.53 -6.23 2.28
C VAL A 21 17.97 -7.69 2.31
N TRP A 22 19.27 -7.92 2.44
CA TRP A 22 19.94 -9.23 2.29
C TRP A 22 19.36 -10.38 3.14
N LYS A 23 18.70 -10.09 4.25
CA LYS A 23 18.17 -11.12 5.17
C LYS A 23 16.65 -11.24 5.12
N TYR A 24 15.97 -10.55 4.21
CA TYR A 24 14.52 -10.57 4.14
C TYR A 24 14.08 -11.51 3.02
N GLU A 25 13.63 -12.69 3.40
CA GLU A 25 12.95 -13.60 2.49
C GLU A 25 11.49 -13.17 2.38
N SER A 26 11.07 -12.71 1.21
CA SER A 26 9.67 -12.45 0.95
C SER A 26 8.93 -13.80 0.93
N PHE A 27 7.87 -13.85 1.70
CA PHE A 27 7.05 -15.05 1.85
C PHE A 27 5.71 -14.77 1.16
N SER A 28 5.45 -15.45 0.05
CA SER A 28 4.15 -15.35 -0.63
C SER A 28 3.22 -16.43 -0.08
N VAL A 29 2.10 -16.00 0.51
CA VAL A 29 1.04 -16.90 1.00
C VAL A 29 0.11 -17.32 -0.14
N THR A 30 0.06 -16.53 -1.22
CA THR A 30 -0.91 -16.71 -2.31
C THR A 30 -0.21 -16.67 -3.64
N SER A 31 -0.41 -17.69 -4.47
CA SER A 31 0.16 -17.70 -5.82
C SER A 31 -0.53 -16.67 -6.74
N PRO A 32 0.15 -16.15 -7.78
CA PRO A 32 -0.44 -15.20 -8.73
C PRO A 32 -1.73 -15.71 -9.39
N GLU A 33 -1.78 -16.99 -9.71
CA GLU A 33 -2.94 -17.62 -10.35
C GLU A 33 -4.16 -17.59 -9.41
N ILE A 34 -3.93 -17.75 -8.11
CA ILE A 34 -4.99 -17.63 -7.10
C ILE A 34 -5.38 -16.15 -6.94
N LEU A 35 -4.41 -15.22 -6.92
CA LEU A 35 -4.71 -13.80 -6.84
C LEU A 35 -5.55 -13.33 -8.03
N GLU A 36 -5.20 -13.74 -9.25
CA GLU A 36 -5.92 -13.38 -10.47
C GLU A 36 -7.38 -13.86 -10.45
N THR A 37 -7.64 -15.03 -9.85
CA THR A 37 -9.00 -15.59 -9.71
C THR A 37 -9.90 -14.72 -8.82
N TYR A 38 -9.33 -14.01 -7.82
CA TYR A 38 -10.10 -13.28 -6.82
C TYR A 38 -10.00 -11.75 -6.94
N LEU A 39 -9.09 -11.25 -7.77
CA LEU A 39 -8.98 -9.82 -8.03
C LEU A 39 -10.13 -9.34 -8.91
N GLU A 40 -10.74 -8.23 -8.53
CA GLU A 40 -11.76 -7.54 -9.30
C GLU A 40 -11.30 -6.12 -9.66
N PRO A 41 -11.69 -5.58 -10.82
CA PRO A 41 -11.35 -4.20 -11.18
C PRO A 41 -11.76 -3.21 -10.09
N GLY A 42 -10.83 -2.34 -9.69
CA GLY A 42 -10.99 -1.42 -8.56
C GLY A 42 -10.38 -1.90 -7.24
N ASP A 43 -9.96 -3.17 -7.14
CA ASP A 43 -9.26 -3.68 -5.96
C ASP A 43 -7.90 -3.00 -5.78
N VAL A 44 -7.54 -2.73 -4.52
CA VAL A 44 -6.21 -2.28 -4.14
C VAL A 44 -5.40 -3.49 -3.68
N LEU A 45 -4.32 -3.79 -4.38
CA LEU A 45 -3.38 -4.83 -4.00
C LEU A 45 -2.26 -4.22 -3.17
N LEU A 46 -2.24 -4.53 -1.87
CA LEU A 46 -1.16 -4.17 -0.96
C LEU A 46 -0.02 -5.17 -1.09
N VAL A 47 1.22 -4.67 -1.02
CA VAL A 47 2.42 -5.47 -1.20
C VAL A 47 3.40 -5.23 -0.06
N GLU A 48 3.94 -6.31 0.46
CA GLU A 48 5.06 -6.29 1.38
C GLU A 48 6.38 -6.32 0.61
N GLY A 49 6.95 -5.14 0.37
CA GLY A 49 8.22 -5.02 -0.34
C GLY A 49 9.42 -5.46 0.50
N ASN A 50 10.48 -5.89 -0.18
CA ASN A 50 11.74 -6.36 0.39
C ASN A 50 12.91 -5.39 0.21
N GLN A 51 12.66 -4.21 -0.34
CA GLN A 51 13.68 -3.18 -0.53
C GLN A 51 13.94 -2.38 0.76
N ARG A 52 15.06 -1.65 0.81
CA ARG A 52 15.38 -0.76 1.95
C ARG A 52 14.33 0.32 2.16
N VAL A 53 13.84 0.91 1.08
CA VAL A 53 12.73 1.88 1.13
C VAL A 53 11.48 1.26 1.75
N SER A 54 11.17 0.02 1.40
CA SER A 54 10.05 -0.73 1.97
C SER A 54 10.18 -0.91 3.48
N SER A 55 11.40 -1.20 3.96
CA SER A 55 11.67 -1.33 5.40
C SER A 55 11.44 -0.01 6.16
N ILE A 56 11.80 1.13 5.54
CA ILE A 56 11.56 2.45 6.12
C ILE A 56 10.05 2.74 6.19
N ILE A 57 9.33 2.50 5.10
CA ILE A 57 7.88 2.72 5.04
C ILE A 57 7.19 1.84 6.08
N LYS A 58 7.52 0.54 6.15
CA LYS A 58 6.97 -0.38 7.15
C LYS A 58 7.21 0.11 8.58
N PHE A 59 8.42 0.59 8.86
CA PHE A 59 8.77 1.14 10.18
C PHE A 59 8.00 2.42 10.51
N LEU A 60 7.91 3.37 9.59
CA LEU A 60 7.22 4.65 9.82
C LEU A 60 5.72 4.49 9.94
N THR A 61 5.12 3.64 9.11
CA THR A 61 3.68 3.38 9.13
C THR A 61 3.25 2.34 10.16
N GLN A 62 4.22 1.65 10.81
CA GLN A 62 3.95 0.54 11.73
C GLN A 62 3.04 -0.51 11.09
N SER A 63 3.37 -0.90 9.86
CA SER A 63 2.60 -1.81 9.04
C SER A 63 3.50 -2.78 8.28
N THR A 64 2.96 -3.91 7.87
CA THR A 64 3.59 -4.85 6.95
C THR A 64 3.63 -4.31 5.51
N TRP A 65 2.67 -3.46 5.16
CA TRP A 65 2.48 -3.00 3.79
C TRP A 65 3.35 -1.77 3.50
N SER A 66 4.13 -1.87 2.44
CA SER A 66 5.03 -0.80 2.00
C SER A 66 4.72 -0.27 0.61
N HIS A 67 3.86 -0.96 -0.14
CA HIS A 67 3.46 -0.57 -1.48
C HIS A 67 1.99 -0.88 -1.72
N ALA A 68 1.37 -0.16 -2.65
CA ALA A 68 0.00 -0.36 -3.07
C ALA A 68 -0.11 -0.18 -4.58
N THR A 69 -0.94 -1.01 -5.21
CA THR A 69 -1.25 -0.96 -6.64
C THR A 69 -2.76 -1.06 -6.83
N LEU A 70 -3.28 -0.50 -7.94
CA LEU A 70 -4.68 -0.59 -8.31
C LEU A 70 -4.86 -1.63 -9.41
N TYR A 71 -5.74 -2.61 -9.19
CA TYR A 71 -6.09 -3.60 -10.20
C TYR A 71 -7.13 -3.03 -11.17
N ILE A 72 -6.79 -3.08 -12.46
CA ILE A 72 -7.60 -2.47 -13.53
C ILE A 72 -8.19 -3.51 -14.50
N GLY A 73 -7.97 -4.82 -14.23
CA GLY A 73 -8.35 -5.87 -15.17
C GLY A 73 -7.58 -5.76 -16.48
N ASP A 74 -8.23 -6.12 -17.58
CA ASP A 74 -7.61 -6.17 -18.92
C ASP A 74 -7.71 -4.83 -19.68
N ARG A 75 -7.84 -3.70 -18.97
CA ARG A 75 -8.07 -2.38 -19.58
C ARG A 75 -6.79 -1.70 -20.08
N ALA A 76 -5.62 -2.17 -19.72
CA ALA A 76 -4.35 -1.66 -20.24
C ALA A 76 -3.81 -2.54 -21.37
N SER A 77 -2.87 -1.97 -22.13
CA SER A 77 -2.18 -2.67 -23.22
C SER A 77 -1.39 -3.88 -22.70
N HIS A 78 -1.15 -4.86 -23.58
CA HIS A 78 -0.25 -5.97 -23.29
C HIS A 78 1.20 -5.54 -23.55
N HIS A 79 2.14 -6.01 -22.74
CA HIS A 79 3.57 -5.87 -22.98
C HIS A 79 4.20 -7.26 -22.98
N ASP A 80 4.92 -7.60 -24.03
CA ASP A 80 5.54 -8.92 -24.24
C ASP A 80 4.58 -10.12 -24.05
N GLY A 81 3.31 -9.93 -24.45
CA GLY A 81 2.28 -10.94 -24.32
C GLY A 81 1.66 -11.10 -22.92
N ALA A 82 2.13 -10.36 -21.92
CA ALA A 82 1.54 -10.34 -20.59
C ALA A 82 0.56 -9.18 -20.42
N PRO A 83 -0.62 -9.39 -19.79
CA PRO A 83 -1.56 -8.32 -19.52
C PRO A 83 -0.99 -7.37 -18.47
N LEU A 84 -1.05 -6.07 -18.74
CA LEU A 84 -0.71 -5.01 -17.79
C LEU A 84 -1.96 -4.67 -16.98
N ASN A 85 -2.18 -5.39 -15.90
CA ASN A 85 -3.44 -5.38 -15.15
C ASN A 85 -3.38 -4.62 -13.82
N LEU A 86 -2.23 -4.05 -13.47
CA LEU A 86 -2.03 -3.21 -12.30
C LEU A 86 -1.51 -1.84 -12.68
N ILE A 87 -1.97 -0.79 -12.00
CA ILE A 87 -1.37 0.55 -12.06
C ILE A 87 -0.69 0.84 -10.73
N GLU A 88 0.54 1.31 -10.82
CA GLU A 88 1.34 1.73 -9.68
C GLU A 88 2.09 3.02 -9.95
N ALA A 89 2.54 3.67 -8.89
CA ALA A 89 3.47 4.77 -8.96
C ALA A 89 4.77 4.39 -8.24
N GLU A 90 5.89 4.50 -8.92
CA GLU A 90 7.22 4.28 -8.38
C GLU A 90 8.04 5.57 -8.40
N ALA A 91 9.00 5.62 -7.51
CA ALA A 91 9.83 6.80 -7.30
C ALA A 91 10.72 7.15 -8.49
N ASP A 92 11.21 6.13 -9.20
CA ASP A 92 12.15 6.25 -10.33
C ASP A 92 11.49 6.17 -11.70
N GLY A 93 10.26 5.67 -11.76
CA GLY A 93 9.54 5.43 -13.02
C GLY A 93 8.22 6.19 -13.17
N GLY A 94 7.78 6.94 -12.14
CA GLY A 94 6.47 7.59 -12.17
C GLY A 94 5.31 6.59 -12.18
N VAL A 95 4.21 6.96 -12.81
CA VAL A 95 3.00 6.12 -12.93
C VAL A 95 3.12 5.22 -14.15
N LYS A 96 2.95 3.92 -13.93
CA LYS A 96 3.02 2.91 -15.00
C LYS A 96 2.05 1.76 -14.79
N ALA A 97 1.71 1.08 -15.87
CA ALA A 97 1.00 -0.19 -15.83
C ALA A 97 2.01 -1.33 -15.76
N VAL A 98 1.74 -2.34 -14.94
CA VAL A 98 2.61 -3.51 -14.72
C VAL A 98 1.79 -4.79 -14.66
N PRO A 99 2.40 -5.95 -14.99
CA PRO A 99 1.71 -7.23 -14.87
C PRO A 99 1.64 -7.70 -13.41
N LEU A 100 0.60 -8.45 -13.06
CA LEU A 100 0.45 -9.08 -11.74
C LEU A 100 1.62 -10.00 -11.39
N SER A 101 2.23 -10.63 -12.39
CA SER A 101 3.39 -11.51 -12.23
C SER A 101 4.59 -10.83 -11.59
N LYS A 102 4.70 -9.50 -11.64
CA LYS A 102 5.70 -8.70 -10.91
C LYS A 102 5.72 -9.02 -9.43
N TYR A 103 4.57 -9.34 -8.86
CA TYR A 103 4.39 -9.57 -7.42
C TYR A 103 4.33 -11.05 -7.02
N LYS A 104 4.70 -11.95 -7.91
CA LYS A 104 4.64 -13.41 -7.73
C LYS A 104 5.26 -13.92 -6.42
N TYR A 105 6.34 -13.28 -5.97
CA TYR A 105 7.10 -13.71 -4.80
C TYR A 105 6.90 -12.82 -3.59
N TYR A 106 5.92 -11.93 -3.63
CA TYR A 106 5.66 -10.99 -2.55
C TYR A 106 4.46 -11.43 -1.72
N ASN A 107 4.50 -11.14 -0.42
CA ASN A 107 3.29 -11.20 0.39
C ASN A 107 2.36 -10.07 -0.03
N THR A 108 1.10 -10.42 -0.29
CA THR A 108 0.10 -9.48 -0.81
C THR A 108 -1.21 -9.57 -0.05
N ARG A 109 -2.01 -8.50 -0.13
CA ARG A 109 -3.37 -8.44 0.42
C ARG A 109 -4.27 -7.69 -0.53
N ILE A 110 -5.44 -8.25 -0.79
CA ILE A 110 -6.48 -7.61 -1.59
C ILE A 110 -7.38 -6.80 -0.65
N CYS A 111 -7.49 -5.50 -0.90
CA CYS A 111 -8.45 -4.60 -0.25
C CYS A 111 -9.47 -4.16 -1.29
N ARG A 112 -10.72 -4.61 -1.15
CA ARG A 112 -11.81 -4.37 -2.08
C ARG A 112 -12.68 -3.23 -1.60
N PRO A 113 -12.87 -2.15 -2.37
CA PRO A 113 -13.81 -1.09 -2.03
C PRO A 113 -15.24 -1.64 -2.02
N THR A 114 -16.03 -1.26 -1.02
CA THR A 114 -17.40 -1.73 -0.87
C THR A 114 -18.40 -0.69 -1.38
N GLY A 115 -19.48 -1.14 -2.03
CA GLY A 115 -20.59 -0.26 -2.43
C GLY A 115 -20.39 0.55 -3.69
N LEU A 116 -19.30 0.36 -4.45
CA LEU A 116 -19.11 1.00 -5.76
C LEU A 116 -19.93 0.28 -6.83
N ASP A 117 -20.55 1.07 -7.70
CA ASP A 117 -21.16 0.55 -8.91
C ASP A 117 -20.15 0.42 -10.07
N LYS A 118 -20.59 -0.20 -11.17
CA LYS A 118 -19.74 -0.41 -12.35
C LYS A 118 -19.29 0.90 -13.01
N GLY A 119 -20.11 1.94 -12.95
CA GLY A 119 -19.79 3.26 -13.51
C GLY A 119 -18.69 3.94 -12.69
N GLU A 120 -18.79 3.90 -11.37
CA GLU A 120 -17.80 4.44 -10.45
C GLU A 120 -16.46 3.70 -10.57
N ILE A 121 -16.49 2.35 -10.65
CA ILE A 121 -15.28 1.54 -10.89
C ILE A 121 -14.64 1.93 -12.23
N THR A 122 -15.45 2.16 -13.26
CA THR A 122 -14.94 2.61 -14.56
C THR A 122 -14.26 3.96 -14.47
N GLN A 123 -14.89 4.96 -13.81
CA GLN A 123 -14.32 6.29 -13.61
C GLN A 123 -13.02 6.25 -12.78
N LEU A 124 -12.98 5.43 -11.72
CA LEU A 124 -11.80 5.20 -10.90
C LEU A 124 -10.61 4.73 -11.74
N ILE A 125 -10.84 3.71 -12.58
CA ILE A 125 -9.81 3.11 -13.43
C ILE A 125 -9.39 4.07 -14.54
N ASP A 126 -10.33 4.76 -15.18
CA ASP A 126 -10.03 5.75 -16.23
C ASP A 126 -9.18 6.89 -15.69
N TYR A 127 -9.48 7.37 -14.47
CA TYR A 127 -8.63 8.33 -13.80
C TYR A 127 -7.21 7.79 -13.63
N ALA A 128 -7.03 6.57 -13.11
CA ALA A 128 -5.72 5.99 -12.89
C ALA A 128 -4.95 5.79 -14.22
N ILE A 129 -5.60 5.30 -15.27
CA ILE A 129 -5.02 5.13 -16.61
C ILE A 129 -4.58 6.49 -17.17
N SER A 130 -5.36 7.57 -17.01
CA SER A 130 -5.02 8.90 -17.48
C SER A 130 -3.74 9.46 -16.84
N ARG A 131 -3.30 8.89 -15.72
CA ARG A 131 -2.07 9.29 -15.01
C ARG A 131 -0.83 8.52 -15.44
N ILE A 132 -0.95 7.52 -16.29
CA ILE A 132 0.21 6.77 -16.81
C ILE A 132 1.18 7.75 -17.51
N GLY A 133 2.47 7.63 -17.21
CA GLY A 133 3.54 8.51 -17.71
C GLY A 133 3.78 9.76 -16.88
N HIS A 134 2.90 10.09 -15.91
CA HIS A 134 3.14 11.22 -15.02
C HIS A 134 4.32 10.93 -14.09
N GLN A 135 5.22 11.89 -13.98
CA GLN A 135 6.35 11.86 -13.05
C GLN A 135 5.97 12.50 -11.73
N TYR A 136 6.42 11.91 -10.62
CA TYR A 136 6.28 12.52 -9.31
C TYR A 136 7.52 13.33 -8.93
N ASP A 137 7.33 14.40 -8.14
CA ASP A 137 8.45 15.23 -7.66
C ASP A 137 9.34 14.44 -6.70
N MET A 138 10.58 14.23 -7.13
CA MET A 138 11.62 13.49 -6.42
C MET A 138 12.07 14.14 -5.10
N LYS A 139 11.62 15.37 -4.78
CA LYS A 139 12.00 16.06 -3.54
C LYS A 139 11.65 15.24 -2.30
N ASN A 140 10.52 14.53 -2.34
CA ASN A 140 10.05 13.71 -1.22
C ASN A 140 10.94 12.49 -0.93
N ILE A 141 11.69 11.99 -1.92
CA ILE A 141 12.62 10.85 -1.76
C ILE A 141 13.89 11.28 -1.03
N ILE A 142 14.35 12.50 -1.25
CA ILE A 142 15.51 13.05 -0.54
C ILE A 142 15.19 13.20 0.95
N ASP A 143 13.96 13.61 1.27
CA ASP A 143 13.51 13.69 2.65
C ASP A 143 13.39 12.29 3.29
N LEU A 144 12.99 11.26 2.54
CA LEU A 144 13.04 9.88 2.99
C LEU A 144 14.47 9.41 3.26
N GLY A 145 15.45 9.90 2.50
CA GLY A 145 16.89 9.63 2.68
C GLY A 145 17.42 10.07 4.06
N ARG A 146 16.82 11.08 4.69
CA ARG A 146 17.20 11.53 6.04
C ARG A 146 16.98 10.43 7.11
N TYR A 147 16.05 9.52 6.88
CA TYR A 147 15.77 8.40 7.80
C TYR A 147 16.74 7.22 7.63
N LEU A 148 17.63 7.27 6.64
CA LEU A 148 18.68 6.27 6.46
C LEU A 148 19.91 6.49 7.35
N PHE A 149 20.08 7.69 7.89
CA PHE A 149 21.19 7.98 8.79
C PHE A 149 20.88 7.46 10.20
N PRO A 150 21.91 6.96 10.95
CA PRO A 150 21.70 6.42 12.27
C PRO A 150 21.04 7.46 13.16
N TYR A 151 19.89 7.08 13.71
CA TYR A 151 18.98 7.92 14.45
C TYR A 151 19.62 8.57 15.69
N PRO A 152 19.38 9.86 15.92
CA PRO A 152 19.32 10.32 17.32
C PRO A 152 18.11 9.62 17.98
N PRO A 153 18.21 9.16 19.23
CA PRO A 153 17.12 8.53 19.95
C PRO A 153 16.00 9.55 20.20
N VAL A 154 15.06 9.65 19.26
CA VAL A 154 13.94 10.59 19.34
C VAL A 154 12.74 9.85 19.92
N PRO A 155 12.14 10.33 21.04
CA PRO A 155 10.95 9.74 21.64
C PRO A 155 9.79 9.61 20.65
N ILE A 156 8.97 8.56 20.77
CA ILE A 156 7.90 8.20 19.84
C ILE A 156 6.91 9.35 19.58
N PHE A 157 6.61 10.18 20.58
CA PHE A 157 5.70 11.32 20.44
C PHE A 157 6.29 12.46 19.58
N VAL A 158 7.64 12.60 19.58
CA VAL A 158 8.32 13.59 18.75
C VAL A 158 8.39 13.12 17.29
N ARG A 159 8.47 11.80 17.06
CA ARG A 159 8.48 11.22 15.69
C ARG A 159 7.22 11.60 14.91
N ARG A 160 6.03 11.47 15.52
CA ARG A 160 4.77 11.91 14.88
C ARG A 160 4.77 13.41 14.57
N ARG A 161 5.34 14.23 15.46
CA ARG A 161 5.39 15.69 15.30
C ARG A 161 6.45 16.11 14.28
N MET A 162 7.56 15.38 14.18
CA MET A 162 8.57 15.60 13.13
C MET A 162 8.07 15.18 11.75
N LEU A 163 7.17 14.18 11.67
CA LEU A 163 6.44 13.81 10.45
C LEU A 163 5.50 14.94 10.00
N ALA A 164 4.96 15.72 10.94
CA ALA A 164 4.05 16.84 10.68
C ALA A 164 4.74 18.20 10.47
N LEU A 165 5.98 18.39 10.93
CA LEU A 165 6.70 19.67 10.93
C LEU A 165 7.76 19.77 9.81
N GLY A 166 8.09 18.67 9.15
CA GLY A 166 8.95 18.71 7.97
C GLY A 166 8.14 19.18 6.75
N SER A 167 8.66 20.10 5.95
CA SER A 167 8.09 20.59 4.70
C SER A 167 7.95 19.54 3.60
N GLY A 168 7.95 18.26 3.94
CA GLY A 168 7.73 17.09 3.10
C GLY A 168 7.47 15.91 4.02
N ASP A 169 6.23 15.43 4.02
CA ASP A 169 5.83 14.23 4.75
C ASP A 169 6.60 13.04 4.15
N PRO A 170 7.59 12.43 4.85
CA PRO A 170 8.36 11.32 4.29
C PRO A 170 7.51 10.06 4.10
N THR A 171 6.31 10.06 4.69
CA THR A 171 5.30 9.02 4.51
C THR A 171 4.48 9.20 3.24
N ARG A 172 4.74 10.22 2.44
CA ARG A 172 4.14 10.35 1.10
C ARG A 172 4.58 9.17 0.24
N ALA A 173 3.95 8.04 0.49
CA ALA A 173 4.10 6.89 -0.36
C ALA A 173 3.48 7.25 -1.71
N ILE A 174 4.32 7.49 -2.69
CA ILE A 174 3.95 7.93 -4.05
C ILE A 174 2.86 7.00 -4.62
N CYS A 175 2.98 5.70 -4.37
CA CYS A 175 1.99 4.69 -4.77
C CYS A 175 0.60 4.92 -4.17
N SER A 176 0.50 5.20 -2.87
CA SER A 176 -0.78 5.43 -2.20
C SER A 176 -1.41 6.75 -2.58
N THR A 177 -0.60 7.76 -2.89
CA THR A 177 -1.08 9.08 -3.34
C THR A 177 -1.88 8.97 -4.64
N LEU A 178 -1.37 8.24 -5.63
CA LEU A 178 -2.08 8.00 -6.89
C LEU A 178 -3.44 7.33 -6.67
N ILE A 179 -3.44 6.25 -5.89
CA ILE A 179 -4.65 5.46 -5.61
C ILE A 179 -5.65 6.32 -4.83
N ALA A 180 -5.17 7.09 -3.83
CA ALA A 180 -6.03 8.01 -3.07
C ALA A 180 -6.65 9.09 -3.97
N GLN A 181 -5.91 9.65 -4.91
CA GLN A 181 -6.45 10.59 -5.90
C GLN A 181 -7.52 9.95 -6.78
N ALA A 182 -7.32 8.69 -7.18
CA ALA A 182 -8.29 7.96 -7.99
C ALA A 182 -9.61 7.75 -7.21
N PHE A 183 -9.56 7.32 -5.94
CA PHE A 183 -10.75 7.20 -5.11
C PHE A 183 -11.39 8.56 -4.80
N GLN A 184 -10.60 9.61 -4.59
CA GLN A 184 -11.13 10.97 -4.38
C GLN A 184 -11.81 11.54 -5.62
N SER A 185 -11.41 11.13 -6.83
CA SER A 185 -12.05 11.60 -8.08
C SER A 185 -13.52 11.16 -8.20
N ILE A 186 -13.90 10.10 -7.48
CA ILE A 186 -15.27 9.59 -7.38
C ILE A 186 -15.89 9.84 -6.00
N ASN A 187 -15.28 10.73 -5.17
CA ASN A 187 -15.69 11.04 -3.80
C ASN A 187 -15.79 9.82 -2.87
N TYR A 188 -15.03 8.76 -3.13
CA TYR A 188 -15.04 7.57 -2.29
C TYR A 188 -14.15 7.75 -1.06
N PRO A 189 -14.64 7.50 0.17
CA PRO A 189 -13.87 7.65 1.39
C PRO A 189 -12.89 6.49 1.57
N ILE A 190 -11.63 6.81 1.90
CA ILE A 190 -10.64 5.80 2.28
C ILE A 190 -10.56 5.70 3.80
N LEU A 191 -10.14 6.80 4.45
CA LEU A 191 -10.06 6.95 5.89
C LEU A 191 -10.28 8.42 6.25
N PRO A 192 -11.54 8.91 6.24
CA PRO A 192 -11.86 10.30 6.51
C PRO A 192 -11.66 10.65 7.98
N GLU A 193 -11.45 11.93 8.26
CA GLU A 193 -11.63 12.44 9.62
C GLU A 193 -13.12 12.67 9.85
N ILE A 194 -13.64 12.15 10.94
CA ILE A 194 -15.06 12.27 11.28
C ILE A 194 -15.20 13.22 12.46
N THR A 195 -15.96 14.30 12.26
CA THR A 195 -16.40 15.19 13.36
C THR A 195 -17.87 15.01 13.61
N LYS A 196 -18.30 15.16 14.86
CA LYS A 196 -19.71 15.11 15.24
C LYS A 196 -20.21 16.51 15.52
N GLU A 197 -21.32 16.87 14.92
CA GLU A 197 -22.01 18.12 15.14
C GLU A 197 -23.40 17.80 15.73
N SER A 198 -23.73 18.48 16.84
CA SER A 198 -25.07 18.36 17.45
C SER A 198 -25.99 19.40 16.84
N ILE A 199 -27.00 18.98 16.12
CA ILE A 199 -27.98 19.86 15.50
C ILE A 199 -29.27 19.78 16.31
N GLU A 200 -29.77 20.95 16.74
CA GLU A 200 -31.10 21.06 17.36
C GLU A 200 -32.17 20.98 16.27
N THR A 201 -33.06 20.00 16.40
CA THR A 201 -34.20 19.86 15.50
C THR A 201 -35.36 20.74 15.94
N CYS A 202 -36.29 21.03 15.03
CA CYS A 202 -37.52 21.82 15.31
C CYS A 202 -38.39 21.27 16.48
N GLN A 203 -38.08 20.10 17.00
CA GLN A 203 -38.72 19.47 18.14
C GLN A 203 -37.88 19.53 19.43
N HIS A 204 -36.88 20.41 19.50
CA HIS A 204 -35.93 20.51 20.62
C HIS A 204 -35.17 19.21 20.96
N LYS A 205 -35.03 18.30 19.98
CA LYS A 205 -34.24 17.11 20.11
C LYS A 205 -32.88 17.37 19.44
N TYR A 206 -31.82 17.05 20.17
CA TYR A 206 -30.46 17.06 19.59
C TYR A 206 -30.24 15.78 18.81
N VAL A 207 -29.84 15.91 17.54
CA VAL A 207 -29.41 14.81 16.68
C VAL A 207 -27.95 15.00 16.38
N GLU A 208 -27.15 13.97 16.64
CA GLU A 208 -25.75 13.96 16.24
C GLU A 208 -25.66 13.70 14.74
N ARG A 209 -24.97 14.61 14.04
CA ARG A 209 -24.63 14.45 12.63
C ARG A 209 -23.13 14.23 12.50
N GLU A 210 -22.73 13.19 11.79
CA GLU A 210 -21.34 12.95 11.43
C GLU A 210 -21.00 13.71 10.15
N ILE A 211 -19.89 14.47 10.22
CA ILE A 211 -19.33 15.18 9.08
C ILE A 211 -18.01 14.52 8.72
N TYR A 212 -17.91 14.06 7.48
CA TYR A 212 -16.74 13.40 6.93
C TYR A 212 -15.85 14.42 6.23
N HIS A 213 -14.62 14.57 6.73
CA HIS A 213 -13.62 15.45 6.14
C HIS A 213 -12.66 14.63 5.27
N ILE A 214 -12.53 15.02 4.01
CA ILE A 214 -11.61 14.37 3.09
C ILE A 214 -10.18 14.76 3.48
N ARG A 215 -9.36 13.77 3.82
CA ARG A 215 -7.93 13.96 4.05
C ARG A 215 -7.21 14.23 2.72
N HIS A 216 -6.18 15.06 2.74
CA HIS A 216 -5.39 15.28 1.54
C HIS A 216 -4.75 13.98 1.04
N HIS A 217 -4.82 13.71 -0.27
CA HIS A 217 -4.37 12.44 -0.89
C HIS A 217 -2.91 12.09 -0.56
N SER A 218 -2.05 13.08 -0.32
CA SER A 218 -0.64 12.86 0.02
C SER A 218 -0.41 12.30 1.43
N LEU A 219 -1.43 12.26 2.27
CA LEU A 219 -1.35 11.75 3.65
C LEU A 219 -1.68 10.25 3.75
N PHE A 220 -2.10 9.63 2.64
CA PHE A 220 -2.43 8.21 2.64
C PHE A 220 -1.18 7.34 2.46
N THR A 221 -1.17 6.24 3.19
CA THR A 221 -0.16 5.19 3.14
C THR A 221 -0.81 3.85 2.75
N PRO A 222 -0.05 2.83 2.33
CA PRO A 222 -0.62 1.51 2.05
C PRO A 222 -1.45 0.94 3.21
N ARG A 223 -1.04 1.22 4.44
CA ARG A 223 -1.75 0.81 5.66
C ARG A 223 -3.19 1.34 5.72
N ASP A 224 -3.46 2.54 5.20
CA ASP A 224 -4.76 3.18 5.35
C ASP A 224 -5.86 2.43 4.60
N PHE A 225 -5.54 1.74 3.51
CA PHE A 225 -6.47 0.86 2.80
C PHE A 225 -6.80 -0.41 3.60
N ASP A 226 -5.82 -0.94 4.35
CA ASP A 226 -6.00 -2.11 5.22
C ASP A 226 -6.86 -1.81 6.45
N LEU A 227 -6.76 -0.57 6.97
CA LEU A 227 -7.50 -0.11 8.15
C LEU A 227 -8.84 0.52 7.82
N SER A 228 -9.10 0.80 6.55
CA SER A 228 -10.32 1.48 6.12
C SER A 228 -11.57 0.64 6.40
N PRO A 229 -12.61 1.20 7.03
CA PRO A 229 -13.87 0.51 7.21
C PRO A 229 -14.68 0.38 5.91
N TYR A 230 -14.24 1.04 4.84
CA TYR A 230 -14.89 1.03 3.52
C TYR A 230 -14.29 0.03 2.56
N PHE A 231 -13.23 -0.69 2.99
CA PHE A 231 -12.59 -1.74 2.21
C PHE A 231 -12.73 -3.08 2.92
N SER A 232 -13.18 -4.10 2.22
CA SER A 232 -13.14 -5.48 2.69
C SER A 232 -11.82 -6.13 2.35
N VAL A 233 -11.26 -6.91 3.28
CA VAL A 233 -10.05 -7.71 3.03
C VAL A 233 -10.48 -9.04 2.42
N VAL A 234 -10.15 -9.26 1.15
CA VAL A 234 -10.40 -10.52 0.44
C VAL A 234 -9.27 -11.50 0.75
N LYS A 235 -9.62 -12.66 1.29
CA LYS A 235 -8.69 -13.74 1.61
C LYS A 235 -8.98 -14.95 0.72
N PRO A 236 -8.21 -15.19 -0.34
CA PRO A 236 -8.47 -16.25 -1.31
C PRO A 236 -8.67 -17.64 -0.69
N THR A 237 -7.93 -17.95 0.38
CA THR A 237 -8.08 -19.23 1.11
C THR A 237 -9.46 -19.39 1.73
N ILE A 238 -10.06 -18.30 2.23
CA ILE A 238 -11.40 -18.32 2.85
C ILE A 238 -12.46 -18.38 1.75
N GLU A 239 -12.31 -17.57 0.72
CA GLU A 239 -13.24 -17.54 -0.43
C GLU A 239 -13.31 -18.90 -1.14
N LYS A 240 -12.22 -19.64 -1.18
CA LYS A 240 -12.14 -20.99 -1.72
C LYS A 240 -12.84 -22.05 -0.87
N GLY A 241 -13.29 -21.69 0.32
CA GLY A 241 -13.95 -22.63 1.26
C GLY A 241 -12.95 -23.36 2.16
N PHE A 242 -12.25 -22.60 3.03
CA PHE A 242 -11.28 -23.16 3.98
C PHE A 242 -11.95 -24.09 5.01
N ASN A 243 -11.45 -25.32 5.11
CA ASN A 243 -11.84 -26.28 6.13
C ASN A 243 -10.63 -26.69 6.98
N HIS A 244 -10.54 -26.18 8.20
CA HIS A 244 -9.43 -26.49 9.12
C HIS A 244 -9.34 -27.98 9.50
N LYS A 245 -10.46 -28.71 9.46
CA LYS A 245 -10.51 -30.16 9.76
C LYS A 245 -9.88 -31.02 8.66
N ALA A 246 -9.73 -30.45 7.45
CA ALA A 246 -9.07 -31.12 6.33
C ALA A 246 -7.54 -30.97 6.33
N ILE A 247 -6.99 -30.15 7.24
CA ILE A 247 -5.55 -29.94 7.35
C ILE A 247 -4.90 -31.21 7.94
N ARG A 248 -3.88 -31.69 7.23
CA ARG A 248 -2.98 -32.73 7.78
C ARG A 248 -1.79 -32.04 8.39
N TRP A 249 -1.62 -32.18 9.71
CA TRP A 249 -0.45 -31.71 10.42
C TRP A 249 0.68 -32.72 10.30
N GLU A 250 1.84 -32.32 9.88
CA GLU A 250 3.04 -33.12 9.98
C GLU A 250 3.45 -33.14 11.46
N HIS A 251 3.34 -34.27 12.10
CA HIS A 251 3.85 -34.44 13.45
C HIS A 251 5.37 -34.31 13.40
N GLN A 252 5.91 -33.33 14.12
CA GLN A 252 7.35 -33.26 14.36
C GLN A 252 7.76 -34.64 14.87
N LYS A 253 8.65 -35.32 14.14
CA LYS A 253 9.31 -36.55 14.65
C LYS A 253 9.98 -36.14 15.95
N SER A 254 9.49 -36.64 17.06
CA SER A 254 10.14 -36.50 18.37
C SER A 254 11.61 -36.84 18.17
N SER A 255 12.50 -35.89 18.46
CA SER A 255 13.94 -36.13 18.47
C SER A 255 14.17 -37.34 19.35
N PRO A 256 14.99 -38.36 18.94
CA PRO A 256 15.25 -39.52 19.76
C PRO A 256 15.84 -39.04 21.09
N GLU A 257 15.19 -39.41 22.20
CA GLU A 257 15.73 -39.22 23.55
C GLU A 257 17.16 -39.76 23.55
N LYS A 258 18.11 -38.87 23.84
CA LYS A 258 19.46 -39.29 24.20
C LYS A 258 19.32 -40.06 25.52
N ASN A 259 19.14 -41.38 25.42
CA ASN A 259 19.32 -42.24 26.56
C ASN A 259 20.74 -42.03 27.10
N GLY A 260 20.81 -41.35 28.24
CA GLY A 260 22.02 -41.26 29.01
C GLY A 260 22.43 -42.68 29.41
N ALA A 261 23.60 -43.07 28.94
CA ALA A 261 24.32 -44.17 29.53
C ALA A 261 25.11 -43.63 30.72
N ALA A 262 24.93 -44.31 31.84
CA ALA A 262 25.63 -44.14 33.10
C ALA A 262 27.15 -44.32 32.99
#